data_d05416eabd008ad449b087320d881101
#
_entry.id   d05416eabd008ad449b087320d881101
#
_cell.length_a   1.000
_cell.length_b   1.000
_cell.length_c   1.000
_cell.angle_alpha   90.00
_cell.angle_beta   90.00
_cell.angle_gamma   90.00
#
_symmetry.space_group_name_H-M   'P 1'
#
loop_
_entity.id
_entity.type
_entity.pdbx_description
1 polymer ?
#
loop_
_entity_poly.entity_id
_entity_poly.type
_entity_poly.pdbx_seq_one_letter_code
_entity_poly.pdbx_strand_id
1 'polypeptide(L)'
;ISDVDEIPKLKDIKNKIQKKIICFNQKMFCYKFNLAYENTRWIGTKAVLKKNLLNAQWLRDIKDRQYPLWRIDILFDKMKYNNIQFISDGGWHFTNLRTPEQLEIKLKNFGHHAEYLESGLGITDLEKMIKDKRAVYDYSADMRKNKWSGKKKLKKTDLSELPQFLQLNYDKFKNWFC
;
A
#
# COMPACT_ATOMS: atom_id res chain seq x y z
N ILE A 1 -7.90 2.93 -11.17
CA ILE A 1 -6.50 2.54 -11.40
C ILE A 1 -5.95 1.99 -10.10
N SER A 2 -5.26 0.88 -10.20
CA SER A 2 -4.71 0.13 -9.06
C SER A 2 -3.39 -0.50 -9.50
N ASP A 3 -2.42 -0.60 -8.61
CA ASP A 3 -1.25 -1.43 -8.85
C ASP A 3 -1.63 -2.92 -8.68
N VAL A 4 -0.80 -3.82 -9.20
CA VAL A 4 -1.13 -5.26 -9.27
C VAL A 4 -1.29 -5.92 -7.89
N ASP A 5 -0.68 -5.34 -6.87
CA ASP A 5 -0.71 -5.79 -5.47
C ASP A 5 -1.75 -5.03 -4.61
N GLU A 6 -2.60 -4.24 -5.24
CA GLU A 6 -3.65 -3.46 -4.59
C GLU A 6 -5.04 -3.96 -4.99
N ILE A 7 -5.84 -4.33 -4.01
CA ILE A 7 -7.21 -4.83 -4.21
C ILE A 7 -8.20 -3.87 -3.54
N PRO A 8 -8.93 -3.05 -4.31
CA PRO A 8 -9.94 -2.17 -3.74
C PRO A 8 -11.18 -2.95 -3.29
N LYS A 9 -11.77 -2.53 -2.19
CA LYS A 9 -13.03 -3.08 -1.68
C LYS A 9 -14.19 -2.37 -2.36
N LEU A 10 -14.69 -2.96 -3.45
CA LEU A 10 -15.72 -2.34 -4.31
C LEU A 10 -17.16 -2.62 -3.88
N LYS A 11 -17.37 -3.51 -2.90
CA LYS A 11 -18.71 -3.81 -2.37
C LYS A 11 -19.36 -2.52 -1.85
N ASP A 12 -20.56 -2.25 -2.28
CA ASP A 12 -21.37 -1.07 -1.89
C ASP A 12 -20.76 0.29 -2.23
N ILE A 13 -19.70 0.32 -3.04
CA ILE A 13 -18.99 1.56 -3.38
C ILE A 13 -19.91 2.57 -4.09
N LYS A 14 -20.83 2.10 -4.95
CA LYS A 14 -21.75 2.98 -5.70
C LYS A 14 -22.57 3.89 -4.80
N ASN A 15 -22.99 3.38 -3.64
CA ASN A 15 -23.80 4.11 -2.67
C ASN A 15 -22.97 5.10 -1.82
N LYS A 16 -21.65 4.99 -1.88
CA LYS A 16 -20.71 5.79 -1.09
C LYS A 16 -20.05 6.91 -1.88
N ILE A 17 -20.21 6.92 -3.22
CA ILE A 17 -19.55 7.90 -4.08
C ILE A 17 -20.27 9.24 -4.00
N GLN A 18 -19.59 10.26 -3.50
CA GLN A 18 -20.10 11.63 -3.37
C GLN A 18 -19.24 12.66 -4.10
N LYS A 19 -18.00 12.34 -4.43
CA LYS A 19 -17.04 13.27 -5.02
C LYS A 19 -16.47 12.78 -6.35
N LYS A 20 -15.85 13.69 -7.10
CA LYS A 20 -15.32 13.44 -8.43
C LYS A 20 -14.18 12.41 -8.43
N ILE A 21 -13.29 12.47 -7.44
CA ILE A 21 -12.11 11.62 -7.31
C ILE A 21 -12.22 10.83 -6.03
N ILE A 22 -11.94 9.54 -6.10
CA ILE A 22 -12.03 8.63 -4.97
C ILE A 22 -10.66 8.00 -4.74
N CYS A 23 -10.19 8.08 -3.52
CA CYS A 23 -8.96 7.49 -3.04
C CYS A 23 -9.27 6.41 -2.01
N PHE A 24 -8.80 5.20 -2.25
CA PHE A 24 -9.01 4.06 -1.35
C PHE A 24 -7.86 3.99 -0.35
N ASN A 25 -8.17 4.16 0.93
CA ASN A 25 -7.23 3.92 2.01
C ASN A 25 -7.23 2.41 2.32
N GLN A 26 -6.14 1.74 1.94
CA GLN A 26 -6.02 0.29 1.97
C GLN A 26 -5.18 -0.17 3.16
N LYS A 27 -5.54 -1.30 3.75
CA LYS A 27 -4.72 -1.99 4.76
C LYS A 27 -3.50 -2.59 4.08
N MET A 28 -2.31 -2.35 4.61
CA MET A 28 -1.06 -2.90 4.08
C MET A 28 -0.71 -4.22 4.76
N PHE A 29 -0.29 -5.19 3.97
CA PHE A 29 0.20 -6.50 4.42
C PHE A 29 1.57 -6.77 3.79
N CYS A 30 2.48 -7.35 4.57
CA CYS A 30 3.84 -7.62 4.14
C CYS A 30 4.18 -9.10 4.29
N TYR A 31 4.83 -9.70 3.29
CA TYR A 31 5.38 -11.06 3.23
C TYR A 31 4.36 -12.18 3.24
N LYS A 32 3.31 -12.06 4.04
CA LYS A 32 2.23 -13.02 4.22
C LYS A 32 0.90 -12.31 4.12
N PHE A 33 -0.13 -13.01 3.67
CA PHE A 33 -1.47 -12.43 3.50
C PHE A 33 -2.08 -11.88 4.79
N ASN A 34 -1.67 -12.41 5.93
CA ASN A 34 -2.23 -12.02 7.23
C ASN A 34 -1.23 -11.30 8.16
N LEU A 35 -0.14 -10.76 7.63
CA LEU A 35 0.78 -9.91 8.39
C LEU A 35 0.55 -8.43 8.05
N ALA A 36 -0.24 -7.76 8.85
CA ALA A 36 -0.58 -6.35 8.67
C ALA A 36 0.54 -5.41 9.14
N TYR A 37 0.77 -4.38 8.35
CA TYR A 37 1.56 -3.21 8.69
C TYR A 37 0.61 -2.15 9.27
N GLU A 38 0.52 -2.07 10.59
CA GLU A 38 -0.41 -1.16 11.27
C GLU A 38 0.09 0.29 11.28
N ASN A 39 -0.87 1.21 11.47
CA ASN A 39 -0.64 2.65 11.63
C ASN A 39 0.03 3.30 10.40
N THR A 40 -0.24 2.79 9.21
CA THR A 40 0.11 3.47 7.98
C THR A 40 -1.13 3.79 7.15
N ARG A 41 -1.09 4.94 6.51
CA ARG A 41 -2.09 5.34 5.53
C ARG A 41 -1.54 5.04 4.15
N TRP A 42 -2.12 4.04 3.49
CA TRP A 42 -1.76 3.71 2.12
C TRP A 42 -2.90 4.07 1.17
N ILE A 43 -2.68 5.09 0.36
CA ILE A 43 -3.59 5.47 -0.71
C ILE A 43 -3.05 4.90 -2.02
N GLY A 44 -3.45 3.68 -2.32
CA GLY A 44 -3.05 3.00 -3.54
C GLY A 44 -4.04 3.24 -4.67
N THR A 45 -5.13 2.50 -4.66
CA THR A 45 -6.15 2.59 -5.70
C THR A 45 -6.83 3.96 -5.72
N LYS A 46 -6.98 4.51 -6.94
CA LYS A 46 -7.76 5.72 -7.19
C LYS A 46 -8.80 5.49 -8.28
N ALA A 47 -9.97 6.11 -8.13
CA ALA A 47 -11.06 6.00 -9.09
C ALA A 47 -11.61 7.36 -9.47
N VAL A 48 -12.11 7.44 -10.70
CA VAL A 48 -12.79 8.59 -11.29
C VAL A 48 -13.78 8.09 -12.35
N LEU A 49 -14.85 8.82 -12.60
CA LEU A 49 -15.73 8.50 -13.72
C LEU A 49 -14.97 8.64 -15.04
N LYS A 50 -15.17 7.70 -15.99
CA LYS A 50 -14.48 7.67 -17.28
C LYS A 50 -14.53 9.01 -18.01
N LYS A 51 -15.67 9.71 -18.00
CA LYS A 51 -15.84 11.03 -18.60
C LYS A 51 -14.97 12.14 -18.03
N ASN A 52 -14.45 11.94 -16.80
CA ASN A 52 -13.61 12.89 -16.08
C ASN A 52 -12.13 12.47 -16.06
N LEU A 53 -11.80 11.31 -16.63
CA LEU A 53 -10.44 10.79 -16.67
C LEU A 53 -9.67 11.51 -17.80
N LEU A 54 -8.60 12.20 -17.43
CA LEU A 54 -7.69 12.80 -18.43
C LEU A 54 -6.78 11.72 -19.03
N ASN A 55 -6.01 11.06 -18.18
CA ASN A 55 -5.20 9.88 -18.52
C ASN A 55 -4.86 9.11 -17.24
N ALA A 56 -4.26 7.93 -17.39
CA ALA A 56 -3.94 7.07 -16.26
C ALA A 56 -2.89 7.69 -15.32
N GLN A 57 -1.85 8.30 -15.88
CA GLN A 57 -0.77 8.90 -15.11
C GLN A 57 -1.28 10.10 -14.29
N TRP A 58 -2.11 10.94 -14.87
CA TRP A 58 -2.75 12.04 -14.15
C TRP A 58 -3.48 11.54 -12.88
N LEU A 59 -4.27 10.45 -12.99
CA LEU A 59 -5.00 9.93 -11.83
C LEU A 59 -4.06 9.36 -10.77
N ARG A 60 -2.95 8.73 -11.17
CA ARG A 60 -1.90 8.28 -10.23
C ARG A 60 -1.26 9.44 -9.48
N ASP A 61 -0.95 10.53 -10.18
CA ASP A 61 -0.19 11.66 -9.66
C ASP A 61 -1.04 12.61 -8.80
N ILE A 62 -2.37 12.46 -8.79
CA ILE A 62 -3.24 13.25 -7.91
C ILE A 62 -2.78 13.09 -6.48
N LYS A 63 -2.55 14.24 -5.82
CA LYS A 63 -2.11 14.28 -4.42
C LYS A 63 -3.21 13.73 -3.50
N ASP A 64 -2.83 12.83 -2.62
CA ASP A 64 -3.69 12.15 -1.66
C ASP A 64 -3.93 12.98 -0.40
N ARG A 65 -4.19 14.28 -0.59
CA ARG A 65 -4.42 15.26 0.47
C ARG A 65 -5.71 16.03 0.22
N GLN A 66 -6.40 16.38 1.30
CA GLN A 66 -7.44 17.39 1.25
C GLN A 66 -6.79 18.75 1.43
N TYR A 67 -7.10 19.66 0.52
CA TYR A 67 -6.60 21.02 0.58
C TYR A 67 -7.71 21.95 1.08
N PRO A 68 -7.40 22.93 1.93
CA PRO A 68 -8.36 23.94 2.35
C PRO A 68 -8.85 24.77 1.15
N LEU A 69 -10.11 25.18 1.18
CA LEU A 69 -10.75 25.91 0.06
C LEU A 69 -10.11 27.29 -0.22
N TRP A 70 -9.45 27.88 0.78
CA TRP A 70 -8.76 29.17 0.64
C TRP A 70 -7.44 29.11 -0.12
N ARG A 71 -6.94 27.93 -0.45
CA ARG A 71 -5.70 27.77 -1.22
C ARG A 71 -5.92 28.01 -2.71
N ILE A 72 -5.54 29.19 -3.18
CA ILE A 72 -5.71 29.61 -4.60
C ILE A 72 -4.84 28.78 -5.55
N ASP A 73 -3.68 28.26 -5.09
CA ASP A 73 -2.79 27.44 -5.91
C ASP A 73 -3.44 26.14 -6.43
N ILE A 74 -4.52 25.68 -5.80
CA ILE A 74 -5.28 24.51 -6.25
C ILE A 74 -5.95 24.75 -7.61
N LEU A 75 -6.35 25.99 -7.89
CA LEU A 75 -7.00 26.34 -9.15
C LEU A 75 -6.08 26.20 -10.37
N PHE A 76 -4.78 26.30 -10.14
CA PHE A 76 -3.76 26.25 -11.19
C PHE A 76 -2.97 24.94 -11.21
N ASP A 77 -3.15 24.05 -10.23
CA ASP A 77 -2.42 22.78 -10.11
C ASP A 77 -3.30 21.61 -10.56
N LYS A 78 -2.87 20.92 -11.59
CA LYS A 78 -3.60 19.76 -12.17
C LYS A 78 -3.61 18.51 -11.27
N MET A 79 -2.81 18.49 -10.19
CA MET A 79 -2.69 17.34 -9.28
C MET A 79 -3.32 17.58 -7.92
N LYS A 80 -3.72 18.81 -7.61
CA LYS A 80 -4.36 19.17 -6.34
C LYS A 80 -5.85 19.40 -6.55
N TYR A 81 -6.67 18.70 -5.79
CA TYR A 81 -8.11 18.80 -5.89
C TYR A 81 -8.75 18.88 -4.50
N ASN A 82 -9.81 19.70 -4.39
CA ASN A 82 -10.68 19.73 -3.21
C ASN A 82 -11.78 18.66 -3.27
N ASN A 83 -12.14 18.26 -4.49
CA ASN A 83 -13.22 17.30 -4.71
C ASN A 83 -12.71 15.84 -4.69
N ILE A 84 -12.02 15.49 -3.59
CA ILE A 84 -11.48 14.15 -3.33
C ILE A 84 -12.22 13.55 -2.14
N GLN A 85 -12.62 12.31 -2.29
CA GLN A 85 -13.16 11.48 -1.22
C GLN A 85 -12.18 10.38 -0.86
N PHE A 86 -11.95 10.19 0.44
CA PHE A 86 -11.19 9.07 0.97
C PHE A 86 -12.15 8.01 1.49
N ILE A 87 -12.03 6.78 1.00
CA ILE A 87 -12.78 5.63 1.49
C ILE A 87 -11.90 4.94 2.53
N SER A 88 -12.31 5.03 3.80
CA SER A 88 -11.70 4.25 4.90
C SER A 88 -12.02 2.77 4.71
N ASP A 89 -11.10 1.88 5.13
CA ASP A 89 -11.21 0.43 4.87
C ASP A 89 -11.48 0.13 3.38
N GLY A 90 -10.71 0.85 2.53
CA GLY A 90 -10.87 0.86 1.08
C GLY A 90 -10.33 -0.39 0.37
N GLY A 91 -9.79 -1.37 1.11
CA GLY A 91 -9.25 -2.59 0.54
C GLY A 91 -7.92 -3.01 1.11
N TRP A 92 -7.13 -3.71 0.32
CA TRP A 92 -5.89 -4.37 0.73
C TRP A 92 -4.75 -4.04 -0.22
N HIS A 93 -3.55 -3.84 0.35
CA HIS A 93 -2.30 -3.75 -0.39
C HIS A 93 -1.36 -4.83 0.11
N PHE A 94 -1.00 -5.78 -0.76
CA PHE A 94 -0.15 -6.92 -0.43
C PHE A 94 1.26 -6.71 -0.96
N THR A 95 2.11 -6.07 -0.17
CA THR A 95 3.49 -5.81 -0.58
C THR A 95 4.43 -6.95 -0.17
N ASN A 96 5.45 -7.19 -1.01
CA ASN A 96 6.53 -8.14 -0.70
C ASN A 96 6.07 -9.57 -0.36
N LEU A 97 4.99 -10.06 -0.98
CA LEU A 97 4.62 -11.49 -0.96
C LEU A 97 5.65 -12.30 -1.76
N ARG A 98 6.80 -12.57 -1.15
CA ARG A 98 7.96 -13.19 -1.80
C ARG A 98 8.72 -14.04 -0.80
N THR A 99 9.50 -15.01 -1.31
CA THR A 99 10.54 -15.66 -0.49
C THR A 99 11.67 -14.66 -0.17
N PRO A 100 12.52 -14.92 0.83
CA PRO A 100 13.64 -14.03 1.15
C PRO A 100 14.55 -13.76 -0.06
N GLU A 101 14.85 -14.78 -0.87
CA GLU A 101 15.69 -14.68 -2.07
C GLU A 101 15.04 -13.78 -3.13
N GLN A 102 13.76 -14.01 -3.40
CA GLN A 102 12.99 -13.18 -4.34
C GLN A 102 12.85 -11.73 -3.86
N LEU A 103 12.76 -11.54 -2.54
CA LEU A 103 12.70 -10.22 -1.94
C LEU A 103 14.03 -9.49 -2.10
N GLU A 104 15.16 -10.15 -1.85
CA GLU A 104 16.49 -9.59 -2.06
C GLU A 104 16.69 -9.14 -3.50
N ILE A 105 16.35 -10.02 -4.47
CA ILE A 105 16.41 -9.67 -5.89
C ILE A 105 15.55 -8.44 -6.21
N LYS A 106 14.33 -8.37 -5.67
CA LYS A 106 13.46 -7.20 -5.83
C LYS A 106 14.12 -5.94 -5.28
N LEU A 107 14.66 -5.99 -4.05
CA LEU A 107 15.24 -4.82 -3.37
C LEU A 107 16.50 -4.31 -4.06
N LYS A 108 17.30 -5.19 -4.66
CA LYS A 108 18.47 -4.82 -5.46
C LYS A 108 18.13 -4.18 -6.81
N ASN A 109 16.90 -4.35 -7.31
CA ASN A 109 16.50 -3.91 -8.65
C ASN A 109 15.38 -2.87 -8.68
N PHE A 110 14.94 -2.36 -7.52
CA PHE A 110 13.84 -1.40 -7.49
C PHE A 110 14.34 0.05 -7.30
N GLY A 111 13.44 1.05 -7.39
CA GLY A 111 13.79 2.47 -7.40
C GLY A 111 14.61 2.99 -6.21
N HIS A 112 14.56 2.33 -5.05
CA HIS A 112 15.38 2.66 -3.87
C HIS A 112 16.51 1.65 -3.62
N HIS A 113 17.02 0.97 -4.67
CA HIS A 113 18.08 -0.03 -4.54
C HIS A 113 19.35 0.53 -3.89
N ALA A 114 19.71 1.77 -4.17
CA ALA A 114 20.88 2.41 -3.55
C ALA A 114 20.74 2.50 -2.02
N GLU A 115 19.57 2.91 -1.52
CA GLU A 115 19.29 2.96 -0.08
C GLU A 115 19.36 1.55 0.56
N TYR A 116 18.89 0.52 -0.16
CA TYR A 116 18.99 -0.86 0.31
C TYR A 116 20.43 -1.33 0.41
N LEU A 117 21.26 -1.06 -0.60
CA LEU A 117 22.68 -1.40 -0.59
C LEU A 117 23.44 -0.67 0.53
N GLU A 118 23.13 0.62 0.73
CA GLU A 118 23.72 1.41 1.83
C GLU A 118 23.31 0.91 3.22
N SER A 119 22.17 0.24 3.33
CA SER A 119 21.69 -0.33 4.61
C SER A 119 22.54 -1.50 5.11
N GLY A 120 23.30 -2.14 4.21
CA GLY A 120 24.12 -3.33 4.51
C GLY A 120 23.30 -4.60 4.78
N LEU A 121 21.99 -4.58 4.58
CA LEU A 121 21.13 -5.75 4.79
C LEU A 121 21.37 -6.83 3.72
N GLY A 122 21.51 -8.07 4.17
CA GLY A 122 21.63 -9.25 3.31
C GLY A 122 20.45 -10.22 3.48
N ILE A 123 20.53 -11.33 2.77
CA ILE A 123 19.48 -12.36 2.77
C ILE A 123 19.18 -12.90 4.18
N THR A 124 20.22 -13.13 5.00
CA THR A 124 20.07 -13.60 6.39
C THR A 124 19.31 -12.62 7.28
N ASP A 125 19.49 -11.32 7.04
CA ASP A 125 18.72 -10.28 7.74
C ASP A 125 17.26 -10.30 7.31
N LEU A 126 16.99 -10.45 6.01
CA LEU A 126 15.64 -10.56 5.47
C LEU A 126 14.90 -11.78 6.02
N GLU A 127 15.55 -12.94 6.05
CA GLU A 127 15.01 -14.17 6.66
C GLU A 127 14.63 -13.95 8.12
N LYS A 128 15.54 -13.36 8.89
CA LYS A 128 15.32 -13.03 10.28
C LYS A 128 14.15 -12.04 10.47
N MET A 129 14.12 -10.98 9.67
CA MET A 129 13.03 -10.01 9.74
C MET A 129 11.67 -10.63 9.42
N ILE A 130 11.58 -11.49 8.39
CA ILE A 130 10.34 -12.19 8.06
C ILE A 130 9.92 -13.12 9.18
N LYS A 131 10.87 -13.91 9.73
CA LYS A 131 10.63 -14.81 10.87
C LYS A 131 10.15 -14.05 12.11
N ASP A 132 10.79 -12.92 12.42
CA ASP A 132 10.47 -12.07 13.56
C ASP A 132 9.26 -11.16 13.31
N LYS A 133 8.61 -11.27 12.14
CA LYS A 133 7.47 -10.46 11.71
C LYS A 133 7.78 -8.95 11.79
N ARG A 134 8.90 -8.56 11.19
CA ARG A 134 9.36 -7.17 11.11
C ARG A 134 9.41 -6.71 9.66
N ALA A 135 8.94 -5.50 9.39
CA ALA A 135 9.03 -4.91 8.06
C ALA A 135 10.48 -4.52 7.74
N VAL A 136 10.98 -4.90 6.56
CA VAL A 136 12.31 -4.48 6.07
C VAL A 136 12.36 -2.98 5.83
N TYR A 137 11.27 -2.39 5.41
CA TYR A 137 11.16 -0.96 5.14
C TYR A 137 10.07 -0.33 6.01
N ASP A 138 10.43 0.71 6.75
CA ASP A 138 9.48 1.46 7.61
C ASP A 138 8.91 2.65 6.85
N TYR A 139 7.69 2.50 6.36
CA TYR A 139 6.94 3.55 5.66
C TYR A 139 6.54 4.73 6.55
N SER A 140 6.59 4.56 7.88
CA SER A 140 6.26 5.61 8.86
C SER A 140 7.46 6.40 9.34
N ALA A 141 8.70 6.00 8.98
CA ALA A 141 9.91 6.68 9.40
C ALA A 141 10.18 7.92 8.53
N ASP A 142 10.50 9.04 9.18
CA ASP A 142 10.78 10.30 8.49
C ASP A 142 12.19 10.36 7.87
N MET A 143 13.15 9.67 8.47
CA MET A 143 14.56 9.70 8.06
C MET A 143 14.96 8.44 7.29
N ARG A 144 15.69 8.58 6.19
CA ARG A 144 16.18 7.47 5.35
C ARG A 144 16.86 6.35 6.12
N LYS A 145 17.77 6.71 7.05
CA LYS A 145 18.51 5.75 7.89
C LYS A 145 17.61 4.86 8.76
N ASN A 146 16.46 5.36 9.18
CA ASN A 146 15.54 4.63 10.02
C ASN A 146 14.57 3.73 9.23
N LYS A 147 14.44 3.97 7.93
CA LYS A 147 13.51 3.21 7.07
C LYS A 147 13.91 1.75 6.90
N TRP A 148 15.21 1.45 6.93
CA TRP A 148 15.78 0.12 6.75
C TRP A 148 16.16 -0.56 8.08
N SER A 149 15.63 -0.08 9.19
CA SER A 149 16.05 -0.54 10.52
C SER A 149 15.48 -1.90 10.96
N GLY A 150 14.46 -2.41 10.27
CA GLY A 150 13.74 -3.62 10.70
C GLY A 150 13.04 -3.49 12.05
N LYS A 151 12.82 -2.28 12.55
CA LYS A 151 12.21 -2.06 13.88
C LYS A 151 10.70 -2.20 13.90
N LYS A 152 10.05 -1.92 12.76
CA LYS A 152 8.58 -1.94 12.65
C LYS A 152 8.05 -3.37 12.72
N LYS A 153 7.30 -3.68 13.76
CA LYS A 153 6.63 -4.98 13.93
C LYS A 153 5.37 -5.05 13.06
N LEU A 154 5.14 -6.22 12.48
CA LEU A 154 3.91 -6.58 11.79
C LEU A 154 2.99 -7.34 12.75
N LYS A 155 1.69 -7.18 12.58
CA LYS A 155 0.68 -7.84 13.40
C LYS A 155 -0.04 -8.91 12.59
N LYS A 156 -0.21 -10.08 13.19
CA LYS A 156 -1.07 -11.12 12.61
C LYS A 156 -2.52 -10.68 12.73
N THR A 157 -3.26 -10.77 11.62
CA THR A 157 -4.69 -10.48 11.56
C THR A 157 -5.50 -11.74 11.30
N ASP A 158 -6.78 -11.67 11.60
CA ASP A 158 -7.72 -12.77 11.35
C ASP A 158 -8.04 -12.93 9.86
N LEU A 159 -8.37 -14.15 9.47
CA LEU A 159 -8.75 -14.48 8.09
C LEU A 159 -9.97 -13.68 7.62
N SER A 160 -10.90 -13.37 8.53
CA SER A 160 -12.10 -12.58 8.26
C SER A 160 -11.82 -11.14 7.77
N GLU A 161 -10.64 -10.60 8.06
CA GLU A 161 -10.23 -9.26 7.62
C GLU A 161 -9.71 -9.22 6.17
N LEU A 162 -9.48 -10.37 5.57
CA LEU A 162 -8.89 -10.52 4.25
C LEU A 162 -9.96 -10.54 3.13
N PRO A 163 -9.56 -10.38 1.86
CA PRO A 163 -10.48 -10.56 0.74
C PRO A 163 -11.20 -11.90 0.80
N GLN A 164 -12.49 -11.92 0.48
CA GLN A 164 -13.32 -13.13 0.48
C GLN A 164 -12.69 -14.28 -0.33
N PHE A 165 -12.03 -13.95 -1.44
CA PHE A 165 -11.31 -14.94 -2.26
C PHE A 165 -10.25 -15.69 -1.45
N LEU A 166 -9.47 -15.01 -0.60
CA LEU A 166 -8.45 -15.66 0.24
C LEU A 166 -9.08 -16.48 1.36
N GLN A 167 -10.21 -16.02 1.91
CA GLN A 167 -10.96 -16.77 2.93
C GLN A 167 -11.45 -18.10 2.39
N LEU A 168 -12.04 -18.10 1.17
CA LEU A 168 -12.60 -19.29 0.53
C LEU A 168 -11.52 -20.25 -0.03
N ASN A 169 -10.32 -19.77 -0.27
CA ASN A 169 -9.21 -20.55 -0.86
C ASN A 169 -8.02 -20.69 0.11
N TYR A 170 -8.27 -20.65 1.41
CA TYR A 170 -7.21 -20.69 2.42
C TYR A 170 -6.24 -21.87 2.23
N ASP A 171 -6.76 -23.08 2.03
CA ASP A 171 -5.95 -24.29 1.89
C ASP A 171 -4.98 -24.22 0.70
N LYS A 172 -5.40 -23.60 -0.39
CA LYS A 172 -4.56 -23.38 -1.57
C LYS A 172 -3.39 -22.46 -1.28
N PHE A 173 -3.56 -21.51 -0.41
CA PHE A 173 -2.58 -20.46 -0.11
C PHE A 173 -1.98 -20.54 1.30
N LYS A 174 -2.21 -21.65 2.05
CA LYS A 174 -1.81 -21.76 3.46
C LYS A 174 -0.34 -21.47 3.73
N ASN A 175 0.56 -21.75 2.79
CA ASN A 175 1.98 -21.46 2.91
C ASN A 175 2.30 -19.95 2.91
N TRP A 176 1.34 -19.12 2.50
CA TRP A 176 1.44 -17.67 2.50
C TRP A 176 0.74 -17.01 3.70
N PHE A 177 0.39 -17.80 4.69
CA PHE A 177 -0.14 -17.34 5.97
C PHE A 177 0.85 -17.65 7.11
N CYS A 178 0.69 -16.93 8.24
CA CYS A 178 1.37 -17.21 9.52
C CYS A 178 0.47 -17.95 10.48
#